data_289cef4beaba93dd3cee26ff7526ed21
#
_entry.id   289cef4beaba93dd3cee26ff7526ed21
#
_cell.length_a   1.000
_cell.length_b   1.000
_cell.length_c   1.000
_cell.angle_alpha   90.00
_cell.angle_beta   90.00
_cell.angle_gamma   90.00
#
_symmetry.space_group_name_H-M   'P 1'
#
loop_
_entity.id
_entity.type
_entity.pdbx_description
1 polymer ?
#
loop_
_entity_poly.entity_id
_entity_poly.type
_entity_poly.pdbx_seq_one_letter_code
_entity_poly.pdbx_strand_id
1 'polypeptide(L)'
;MMKRSLILVLSLLTLAFCLPAFAESTDWNYDANYAILRGYDGAGGDVVVPAEIDGFTVDVIGINVFKGDTIMSLTLPETVLELRSNAVASCEKLTSVTLPQSLVVINRMNFFSCNALSEVTIPASVRYIGDTSFRFCDALRKITFEGVCPAIDMDCFSILPEDAVAYVPDDQLEAYTAAFEKAGSTVSVQPSGKNAR
;
A
#
# COMPACT_ATOMS: atom_id res chain seq x y z
N MET A 1 28.84 53.10 40.64
CA MET A 1 28.59 51.65 40.92
C MET A 1 27.83 51.11 39.80
N MET A 2 28.46 50.47 38.81
CA MET A 2 27.82 49.86 37.65
C MET A 2 27.73 48.37 37.88
N LYS A 3 26.47 47.81 37.93
CA LYS A 3 26.23 46.38 37.96
C LYS A 3 26.35 45.83 36.56
N ARG A 4 27.34 44.98 36.30
CA ARG A 4 27.46 44.20 35.06
C ARG A 4 26.52 43.01 35.15
N SER A 5 25.48 43.00 34.29
CA SER A 5 24.64 41.80 34.04
C SER A 5 25.39 40.83 33.19
N LEU A 6 25.62 39.65 33.72
CA LEU A 6 26.19 38.48 33.02
C LEU A 6 25.09 37.81 32.22
N ILE A 7 25.10 37.97 30.92
CA ILE A 7 24.18 37.26 30.01
C ILE A 7 24.79 35.88 29.79
N LEU A 8 24.15 34.85 30.38
CA LEU A 8 24.47 33.46 30.13
C LEU A 8 23.87 33.07 28.77
N VAL A 9 24.70 32.94 27.75
CA VAL A 9 24.29 32.38 26.45
C VAL A 9 24.26 30.88 26.60
N LEU A 10 23.05 30.36 26.79
CA LEU A 10 22.78 28.93 26.76
C LEU A 10 22.74 28.50 25.28
N SER A 11 23.84 27.95 24.76
CA SER A 11 23.87 27.33 23.44
C SER A 11 23.04 26.04 23.50
N LEU A 12 21.77 26.10 23.05
CA LEU A 12 20.98 24.93 22.74
C LEU A 12 21.63 24.23 21.54
N LEU A 13 22.35 23.14 21.81
CA LEU A 13 22.75 22.16 20.81
C LEU A 13 21.48 21.42 20.40
N THR A 14 20.79 21.92 19.37
CA THR A 14 19.67 21.14 18.75
C THR A 14 20.30 19.99 17.99
N LEU A 15 20.30 18.80 18.62
CA LEU A 15 20.45 17.56 17.90
C LEU A 15 19.24 17.50 16.94
N ALA A 16 19.49 17.76 15.66
CA ALA A 16 18.52 17.48 14.61
C ALA A 16 18.38 15.97 14.52
N PHE A 17 17.48 15.41 15.33
CA PHE A 17 16.91 14.09 15.03
C PHE A 17 16.20 14.27 13.68
N CYS A 18 16.76 13.64 12.65
CA CYS A 18 16.06 13.44 11.38
C CYS A 18 14.90 12.47 11.66
N LEU A 19 13.82 13.01 12.22
CA LEU A 19 12.56 12.28 12.28
C LEU A 19 12.11 12.11 10.82
N PRO A 20 11.60 10.93 10.42
CA PRO A 20 10.94 10.83 9.13
C PRO A 20 9.88 11.95 9.07
N ALA A 21 9.85 12.66 7.95
CA ALA A 21 8.88 13.73 7.75
C ALA A 21 7.48 13.09 7.83
N PHE A 22 6.85 13.19 8.99
CA PHE A 22 5.43 12.88 9.09
C PHE A 22 4.73 13.94 8.23
N ALA A 23 3.95 13.47 7.25
CA ALA A 23 3.11 14.34 6.46
C ALA A 23 2.25 15.19 7.42
N GLU A 24 2.24 16.50 7.22
CA GLU A 24 1.43 17.40 8.04
C GLU A 24 -0.06 17.08 7.84
N SER A 25 -0.92 17.41 8.80
CA SER A 25 -2.37 17.16 8.69
C SER A 25 -3.00 17.84 7.47
N THR A 26 -2.36 18.87 6.94
CA THR A 26 -2.76 19.59 5.73
C THR A 26 -2.55 18.81 4.43
N ASP A 27 -1.73 17.76 4.43
CA ASP A 27 -1.49 16.92 3.24
C ASP A 27 -2.62 15.92 2.99
N TRP A 28 -3.54 15.75 3.94
CA TRP A 28 -4.56 14.74 3.93
C TRP A 28 -5.96 15.34 3.78
N ASN A 29 -6.66 14.97 2.72
CA ASN A 29 -8.07 15.30 2.54
C ASN A 29 -8.94 14.15 3.06
N TYR A 30 -9.43 14.29 4.29
CA TYR A 30 -10.27 13.29 4.97
C TYR A 30 -11.71 13.75 5.08
N ASP A 31 -12.66 12.87 4.74
CA ASP A 31 -14.10 13.11 4.87
C ASP A 31 -14.65 12.40 6.11
N ALA A 32 -14.82 13.16 7.19
CA ALA A 32 -15.31 12.65 8.46
C ALA A 32 -16.75 12.13 8.42
N ASN A 33 -17.58 12.61 7.46
CA ASN A 33 -18.99 12.16 7.37
C ASN A 33 -19.09 10.74 6.81
N TYR A 34 -18.10 10.33 6.00
CA TYR A 34 -18.08 9.02 5.33
C TYR A 34 -16.93 8.13 5.81
N ALA A 35 -16.11 8.59 6.75
CA ALA A 35 -14.92 7.91 7.25
C ALA A 35 -13.95 7.48 6.11
N ILE A 36 -13.66 8.39 5.16
CA ILE A 36 -12.89 8.09 3.95
C ILE A 36 -11.75 9.07 3.78
N LEU A 37 -10.53 8.56 3.58
CA LEU A 37 -9.44 9.36 3.04
C LEU A 37 -9.68 9.61 1.54
N ARG A 38 -9.88 10.88 1.15
CA ARG A 38 -10.26 11.27 -0.21
C ARG A 38 -9.10 11.76 -1.07
N GLY A 39 -7.99 12.17 -0.48
CA GLY A 39 -6.85 12.69 -1.23
C GLY A 39 -5.60 12.84 -0.39
N TYR A 40 -4.48 12.92 -1.11
CA TYR A 40 -3.16 13.19 -0.59
C TYR A 40 -2.51 14.27 -1.46
N ASP A 41 -2.17 15.41 -0.86
CA ASP A 41 -1.59 16.59 -1.51
C ASP A 41 -0.13 16.83 -1.10
N GLY A 42 0.49 15.85 -0.40
CA GLY A 42 1.87 15.95 0.07
C GLY A 42 2.91 15.79 -1.05
N ALA A 43 4.16 16.01 -0.72
CA ALA A 43 5.28 16.05 -1.67
C ALA A 43 5.64 14.70 -2.32
N GLY A 44 5.09 13.59 -1.84
CA GLY A 44 5.46 12.23 -2.29
C GLY A 44 6.67 11.67 -1.55
N GLY A 45 7.50 10.87 -2.23
CA GLY A 45 8.60 10.13 -1.60
C GLY A 45 8.09 8.94 -0.79
N ASP A 46 8.58 8.78 0.43
CA ASP A 46 8.15 7.73 1.35
C ASP A 46 6.92 8.19 2.13
N VAL A 47 5.75 7.70 1.77
CA VAL A 47 4.46 8.11 2.33
C VAL A 47 4.00 7.11 3.38
N VAL A 48 3.76 7.59 4.60
CA VAL A 48 3.16 6.83 5.69
C VAL A 48 1.80 7.44 6.01
N VAL A 49 0.73 6.69 5.75
CA VAL A 49 -0.63 7.13 6.06
C VAL A 49 -0.85 7.05 7.56
N PRO A 50 -1.28 8.11 8.23
CA PRO A 50 -1.56 8.07 9.66
C PRO A 50 -2.81 7.22 9.95
N ALA A 51 -2.85 6.56 11.12
CA ALA A 51 -4.02 5.80 11.54
C ALA A 51 -5.23 6.68 11.87
N GLU A 52 -4.96 7.96 12.19
CA GLU A 52 -5.97 8.97 12.51
C GLU A 52 -5.62 10.31 11.84
N ILE A 53 -6.63 11.00 11.33
CA ILE A 53 -6.55 12.36 10.78
C ILE A 53 -7.60 13.21 11.50
N ASP A 54 -7.18 14.29 12.15
CA ASP A 54 -8.04 15.18 12.92
C ASP A 54 -8.93 14.47 13.98
N GLY A 55 -8.40 13.37 14.55
CA GLY A 55 -9.10 12.54 15.54
C GLY A 55 -10.07 11.51 14.97
N PHE A 56 -10.10 11.34 13.65
CA PHE A 56 -10.91 10.33 12.95
C PHE A 56 -10.02 9.19 12.43
N THR A 57 -10.44 7.95 12.70
CA THR A 57 -9.73 6.75 12.25
C THR A 57 -9.78 6.62 10.71
N VAL A 58 -8.64 6.30 10.08
CA VAL A 58 -8.56 6.04 8.65
C VAL A 58 -8.76 4.54 8.42
N ASP A 59 -9.95 4.14 8.01
CA ASP A 59 -10.31 2.75 7.73
C ASP A 59 -10.60 2.47 6.24
N VAL A 60 -10.85 3.52 5.44
CA VAL A 60 -11.08 3.40 4.00
C VAL A 60 -10.19 4.39 3.24
N ILE A 61 -9.41 3.86 2.29
CA ILE A 61 -8.73 4.68 1.29
C ILE A 61 -9.67 4.85 0.10
N GLY A 62 -10.01 6.09 -0.20
CA GLY A 62 -10.97 6.46 -1.22
C GLY A 62 -10.49 6.25 -2.66
N ILE A 63 -11.28 6.74 -3.61
CA ILE A 63 -10.99 6.62 -5.05
C ILE A 63 -9.92 7.65 -5.45
N ASN A 64 -8.88 7.21 -6.19
CA ASN A 64 -7.81 8.07 -6.71
C ASN A 64 -7.08 8.90 -5.65
N VAL A 65 -6.86 8.37 -4.45
CA VAL A 65 -6.20 9.09 -3.35
C VAL A 65 -4.74 9.33 -3.66
N PHE A 66 -4.02 8.26 -4.00
CA PHE A 66 -2.61 8.31 -4.36
C PHE A 66 -2.48 8.20 -5.87
N LYS A 67 -1.92 9.21 -6.49
CA LYS A 67 -1.75 9.24 -7.95
C LYS A 67 -0.55 10.07 -8.36
N GLY A 68 0.01 9.70 -9.50
CA GLY A 68 1.16 10.37 -10.07
C GLY A 68 2.48 9.71 -9.67
N ASP A 69 3.56 10.31 -10.13
CA ASP A 69 4.90 9.74 -10.14
C ASP A 69 5.80 10.23 -8.98
N THR A 70 5.21 10.76 -7.91
CA THR A 70 5.97 11.32 -6.79
C THR A 70 6.17 10.33 -5.64
N ILE A 71 5.29 9.31 -5.50
CA ILE A 71 5.32 8.35 -4.38
C ILE A 71 6.29 7.22 -4.71
N MET A 72 7.26 6.99 -3.81
CA MET A 72 8.28 5.94 -3.94
C MET A 72 7.98 4.72 -3.07
N SER A 73 7.48 4.95 -1.87
CA SER A 73 6.95 3.88 -1.00
C SER A 73 5.66 4.33 -0.33
N LEU A 74 4.78 3.36 -0.02
CA LEU A 74 3.50 3.61 0.64
C LEU A 74 3.31 2.62 1.78
N THR A 75 3.12 3.15 2.99
CA THR A 75 2.76 2.35 4.17
C THR A 75 1.34 2.72 4.63
N LEU A 76 0.46 1.72 4.66
CA LEU A 76 -0.91 1.87 5.16
C LEU A 76 -1.01 1.42 6.62
N PRO A 77 -1.78 2.11 7.47
CA PRO A 77 -1.92 1.75 8.88
C PRO A 77 -2.81 0.52 9.06
N GLU A 78 -2.65 -0.16 10.21
CA GLU A 78 -3.44 -1.35 10.56
C GLU A 78 -4.95 -1.08 10.77
N THR A 79 -5.39 0.15 10.64
CA THR A 79 -6.81 0.52 10.68
C THR A 79 -7.50 0.35 9.33
N VAL A 80 -6.75 0.30 8.21
CA VAL A 80 -7.32 0.25 6.87
C VAL A 80 -7.89 -1.12 6.54
N LEU A 81 -9.17 -1.13 6.18
CA LEU A 81 -9.95 -2.32 5.82
C LEU A 81 -10.22 -2.43 4.31
N GLU A 82 -10.28 -1.29 3.62
CA GLU A 82 -10.67 -1.22 2.20
C GLU A 82 -9.81 -0.23 1.42
N LEU A 83 -9.33 -0.68 0.26
CA LEU A 83 -8.83 0.18 -0.82
C LEU A 83 -9.92 0.30 -1.88
N ARG A 84 -10.51 1.48 -2.05
CA ARG A 84 -11.48 1.74 -3.13
C ARG A 84 -10.79 1.80 -4.49
N SER A 85 -11.59 1.76 -5.54
CA SER A 85 -11.08 1.67 -6.92
C SER A 85 -10.04 2.76 -7.23
N ASN A 86 -8.97 2.37 -7.90
CA ASN A 86 -7.87 3.25 -8.31
C ASN A 86 -7.14 3.97 -7.14
N ALA A 87 -7.25 3.50 -5.90
CA ALA A 87 -6.70 4.21 -4.74
C ALA A 87 -5.20 4.55 -4.90
N VAL A 88 -4.44 3.68 -5.57
CA VAL A 88 -2.97 3.79 -5.78
C VAL A 88 -2.58 3.69 -7.26
N ALA A 89 -3.55 3.83 -8.17
CA ALA A 89 -3.30 3.63 -9.60
C ALA A 89 -2.33 4.66 -10.20
N SER A 90 -1.52 4.21 -11.16
CA SER A 90 -0.55 5.03 -11.89
C SER A 90 0.51 5.71 -11.00
N CYS A 91 0.87 5.07 -9.90
CA CYS A 91 2.03 5.44 -9.10
C CYS A 91 3.28 4.80 -9.71
N GLU A 92 3.76 5.35 -10.84
CA GLU A 92 4.80 4.73 -11.68
C GLU A 92 6.15 4.56 -10.97
N LYS A 93 6.45 5.38 -9.96
CA LYS A 93 7.68 5.29 -9.15
C LYS A 93 7.52 4.50 -7.85
N LEU A 94 6.33 3.97 -7.56
CA LEU A 94 6.09 3.18 -6.36
C LEU A 94 6.88 1.87 -6.44
N THR A 95 7.92 1.75 -5.62
CA THR A 95 8.79 0.55 -5.56
C THR A 95 8.33 -0.45 -4.52
N SER A 96 7.65 0.02 -3.47
CA SER A 96 7.19 -0.83 -2.38
C SER A 96 5.88 -0.34 -1.77
N VAL A 97 5.05 -1.28 -1.33
CA VAL A 97 3.82 -1.03 -0.58
C VAL A 97 3.74 -1.97 0.61
N THR A 98 3.40 -1.42 1.79
CA THR A 98 3.07 -2.20 2.98
C THR A 98 1.57 -2.18 3.18
N LEU A 99 0.94 -3.34 2.98
CA LEU A 99 -0.49 -3.56 3.19
C LEU A 99 -0.73 -4.05 4.63
N PRO A 100 -1.73 -3.50 5.35
CA PRO A 100 -1.99 -3.87 6.73
C PRO A 100 -2.64 -5.26 6.85
N GLN A 101 -2.40 -5.94 7.98
CA GLN A 101 -2.99 -7.25 8.26
C GLN A 101 -4.52 -7.22 8.48
N SER A 102 -5.10 -6.03 8.59
CA SER A 102 -6.56 -5.79 8.66
C SER A 102 -7.26 -5.69 7.31
N LEU A 103 -6.50 -5.52 6.19
CA LEU A 103 -7.05 -5.23 4.87
C LEU A 103 -7.92 -6.39 4.36
N VAL A 104 -9.17 -6.09 4.02
CA VAL A 104 -10.16 -7.09 3.55
C VAL A 104 -10.42 -6.99 2.05
N VAL A 105 -10.44 -5.77 1.50
CA VAL A 105 -10.86 -5.52 0.13
C VAL A 105 -9.84 -4.66 -0.62
N ILE A 106 -9.37 -5.18 -1.74
CA ILE A 106 -8.62 -4.45 -2.77
C ILE A 106 -9.55 -4.33 -3.98
N ASN A 107 -10.18 -3.16 -4.18
CA ASN A 107 -11.08 -2.97 -5.31
C ASN A 107 -10.32 -2.86 -6.65
N ARG A 108 -11.08 -2.75 -7.74
CA ARG A 108 -10.56 -2.72 -9.11
C ARG A 108 -9.48 -1.63 -9.32
N MET A 109 -8.51 -1.95 -10.18
CA MET A 109 -7.45 -1.03 -10.65
C MET A 109 -6.60 -0.40 -9.54
N ASN A 110 -6.46 -1.05 -8.37
CA ASN A 110 -5.80 -0.40 -7.22
C ASN A 110 -4.33 -0.08 -7.46
N PHE A 111 -3.57 -1.03 -8.01
CA PHE A 111 -2.15 -0.88 -8.34
C PHE A 111 -1.93 -0.91 -9.86
N PHE A 112 -2.95 -0.55 -10.64
CA PHE A 112 -2.86 -0.47 -12.09
C PHE A 112 -1.73 0.47 -12.51
N SER A 113 -0.82 0.00 -13.38
CA SER A 113 0.34 0.77 -13.86
C SER A 113 1.28 1.27 -12.75
N CYS A 114 1.47 0.49 -11.68
CA CYS A 114 2.55 0.72 -10.72
C CYS A 114 3.83 0.08 -11.25
N ASN A 115 4.45 0.69 -12.26
CA ASN A 115 5.47 0.09 -13.11
C ASN A 115 6.77 -0.27 -12.38
N ALA A 116 7.10 0.43 -11.28
CA ALA A 116 8.30 0.17 -10.47
C ALA A 116 8.07 -0.83 -9.31
N LEU A 117 6.81 -1.23 -9.03
CA LEU A 117 6.48 -2.15 -7.93
C LEU A 117 7.01 -3.55 -8.27
N SER A 118 8.04 -4.00 -7.54
CA SER A 118 8.74 -5.27 -7.84
C SER A 118 8.22 -6.47 -7.06
N GLU A 119 7.67 -6.23 -5.88
CA GLU A 119 7.06 -7.27 -5.04
C GLU A 119 5.87 -6.72 -4.25
N VAL A 120 4.95 -7.60 -3.90
CA VAL A 120 3.81 -7.30 -3.03
C VAL A 120 3.48 -8.51 -2.17
N THR A 121 3.14 -8.26 -0.89
CA THR A 121 2.59 -9.27 0.01
C THR A 121 1.12 -8.95 0.24
N ILE A 122 0.24 -9.93 -0.07
CA ILE A 122 -1.20 -9.87 0.14
C ILE A 122 -1.52 -10.52 1.49
N PRO A 123 -2.00 -9.75 2.47
CA PRO A 123 -2.28 -10.24 3.82
C PRO A 123 -3.33 -11.36 3.86
N ALA A 124 -3.27 -12.19 4.91
CA ALA A 124 -4.20 -13.30 5.10
C ALA A 124 -5.68 -12.87 5.30
N SER A 125 -5.90 -11.62 5.66
CA SER A 125 -7.23 -11.02 5.84
C SER A 125 -7.95 -10.71 4.54
N VAL A 126 -7.23 -10.55 3.40
CA VAL A 126 -7.81 -10.18 2.11
C VAL A 126 -8.78 -11.26 1.62
N ARG A 127 -9.98 -10.83 1.23
CA ARG A 127 -11.06 -11.71 0.73
C ARG A 127 -11.45 -11.42 -0.71
N TYR A 128 -11.07 -10.26 -1.24
CA TYR A 128 -11.41 -9.86 -2.60
C TYR A 128 -10.33 -9.01 -3.22
N ILE A 129 -9.97 -9.30 -4.48
CA ILE A 129 -9.08 -8.52 -5.32
C ILE A 129 -9.79 -8.29 -6.66
N GLY A 130 -10.11 -7.03 -6.92
CA GLY A 130 -10.90 -6.61 -8.08
C GLY A 130 -10.13 -6.63 -9.39
N ASP A 131 -10.87 -6.52 -10.49
CA ASP A 131 -10.36 -6.62 -11.84
C ASP A 131 -9.21 -5.63 -12.12
N THR A 132 -8.25 -6.07 -12.91
CA THR A 132 -7.10 -5.29 -13.38
C THR A 132 -6.24 -4.63 -12.30
N SER A 133 -6.35 -5.09 -11.01
CA SER A 133 -5.72 -4.42 -9.87
C SER A 133 -4.20 -4.34 -9.96
N PHE A 134 -3.53 -5.32 -10.54
CA PHE A 134 -2.08 -5.34 -10.71
C PHE A 134 -1.65 -5.36 -12.19
N ARG A 135 -2.55 -5.02 -13.09
CA ARG A 135 -2.25 -4.99 -14.52
C ARG A 135 -1.25 -3.88 -14.86
N PHE A 136 -0.30 -4.16 -15.76
CA PHE A 136 0.78 -3.26 -16.16
C PHE A 136 1.76 -2.90 -15.01
N CYS A 137 1.95 -3.79 -14.05
CA CYS A 137 3.05 -3.66 -13.08
C CYS A 137 4.32 -4.29 -13.68
N ASP A 138 5.03 -3.56 -14.55
CA ASP A 138 6.10 -4.08 -15.41
C ASP A 138 7.31 -4.63 -14.64
N ALA A 139 7.50 -4.23 -13.39
CA ALA A 139 8.55 -4.75 -12.52
C ALA A 139 8.08 -5.88 -11.58
N LEU A 140 6.77 -6.19 -11.48
CA LEU A 140 6.23 -7.10 -10.46
C LEU A 140 6.55 -8.56 -10.77
N ARG A 141 7.53 -9.11 -10.04
CA ARG A 141 8.01 -10.49 -10.20
C ARG A 141 7.65 -11.39 -9.04
N LYS A 142 7.32 -10.81 -7.88
CA LYS A 142 7.02 -11.62 -6.69
C LYS A 142 5.73 -11.15 -6.05
N ILE A 143 4.76 -12.06 -6.00
CA ILE A 143 3.50 -11.85 -5.32
C ILE A 143 3.43 -12.91 -4.21
N THR A 144 3.29 -12.50 -2.96
CA THR A 144 3.19 -13.43 -1.84
C THR A 144 1.81 -13.34 -1.22
N PHE A 145 1.11 -14.46 -1.12
CA PHE A 145 -0.16 -14.56 -0.41
C PHE A 145 0.04 -15.26 0.93
N GLU A 146 -0.53 -14.71 2.00
CA GLU A 146 -0.39 -15.25 3.35
C GLU A 146 -1.60 -16.07 3.83
N GLY A 147 -2.73 -15.98 3.13
CA GLY A 147 -4.00 -16.56 3.57
C GLY A 147 -4.66 -17.51 2.60
N VAL A 148 -5.93 -17.84 2.87
CA VAL A 148 -6.78 -18.58 1.96
C VAL A 148 -7.00 -17.79 0.68
N CYS A 149 -7.21 -18.50 -0.44
CA CYS A 149 -7.40 -17.88 -1.75
C CYS A 149 -8.60 -16.91 -1.71
N PRO A 150 -8.38 -15.60 -1.97
CA PRO A 150 -9.48 -14.64 -2.08
C PRO A 150 -10.26 -14.83 -3.38
N ALA A 151 -11.41 -14.17 -3.52
CA ALA A 151 -12.02 -13.99 -4.82
C ALA A 151 -11.13 -13.07 -5.67
N ILE A 152 -10.66 -13.55 -6.82
CA ILE A 152 -9.79 -12.83 -7.76
C ILE A 152 -10.58 -12.61 -9.05
N ASP A 153 -10.76 -11.35 -9.42
CA ASP A 153 -11.46 -10.98 -10.64
C ASP A 153 -10.58 -11.10 -11.88
N MET A 154 -11.19 -10.95 -13.05
CA MET A 154 -10.52 -11.10 -14.35
C MET A 154 -9.41 -10.06 -14.54
N ASP A 155 -8.38 -10.46 -15.27
CA ASP A 155 -7.23 -9.61 -15.63
C ASP A 155 -6.47 -8.99 -14.46
N CYS A 156 -6.75 -9.43 -13.22
CA CYS A 156 -6.16 -8.87 -12.00
C CYS A 156 -4.62 -8.87 -12.05
N PHE A 157 -4.03 -9.95 -12.52
CA PHE A 157 -2.59 -10.16 -12.66
C PHE A 157 -2.19 -10.37 -14.13
N SER A 158 -2.85 -9.69 -15.07
CA SER A 158 -2.53 -9.76 -16.48
C SER A 158 -1.43 -8.75 -16.87
N ILE A 159 -0.69 -9.07 -17.93
CA ILE A 159 0.40 -8.22 -18.45
C ILE A 159 1.42 -7.89 -17.35
N LEU A 160 1.91 -8.95 -16.71
CA LEU A 160 3.06 -8.94 -15.81
C LEU A 160 4.29 -9.54 -16.51
N PRO A 161 5.51 -9.39 -15.96
CA PRO A 161 6.69 -10.05 -16.47
C PRO A 161 6.51 -11.57 -16.61
N GLU A 162 7.09 -12.19 -17.65
CA GLU A 162 7.00 -13.64 -17.88
C GLU A 162 7.59 -14.47 -16.74
N ASP A 163 8.52 -13.90 -15.98
CA ASP A 163 9.15 -14.51 -14.81
C ASP A 163 8.44 -14.18 -13.48
N ALA A 164 7.24 -13.58 -13.54
CA ALA A 164 6.44 -13.33 -12.35
C ALA A 164 5.95 -14.62 -11.69
N VAL A 165 6.06 -14.68 -10.37
CA VAL A 165 5.66 -15.83 -9.55
C VAL A 165 4.75 -15.39 -8.41
N ALA A 166 3.64 -16.10 -8.23
CA ALA A 166 2.77 -16.01 -7.08
C ALA A 166 3.11 -17.14 -6.10
N TYR A 167 3.63 -16.79 -4.93
CA TYR A 167 3.89 -17.71 -3.82
C TYR A 167 2.67 -17.76 -2.93
N VAL A 168 2.12 -18.97 -2.76
CA VAL A 168 0.84 -19.19 -2.05
C VAL A 168 1.04 -20.20 -0.93
N PRO A 169 0.18 -20.22 0.11
CA PRO A 169 0.22 -21.26 1.14
C PRO A 169 0.12 -22.66 0.54
N ASP A 170 0.88 -23.63 1.06
CA ASP A 170 1.02 -24.96 0.48
C ASP A 170 -0.32 -25.71 0.42
N ASP A 171 -1.16 -25.52 1.46
CA ASP A 171 -2.51 -26.08 1.55
C ASP A 171 -3.56 -25.37 0.67
N GLN A 172 -3.17 -24.28 -0.01
CA GLN A 172 -4.02 -23.48 -0.90
C GLN A 172 -3.59 -23.54 -2.37
N LEU A 173 -2.55 -24.28 -2.73
CA LEU A 173 -1.94 -24.27 -4.07
C LEU A 173 -2.96 -24.54 -5.17
N GLU A 174 -3.81 -25.56 -5.01
CA GLU A 174 -4.84 -25.91 -6.00
C GLU A 174 -5.86 -24.79 -6.19
N ALA A 175 -6.33 -24.20 -5.09
CA ALA A 175 -7.32 -23.13 -5.12
C ALA A 175 -6.78 -21.88 -5.85
N TYR A 176 -5.52 -21.48 -5.56
CA TYR A 176 -4.90 -20.36 -6.24
C TYR A 176 -4.62 -20.64 -7.72
N THR A 177 -4.15 -21.84 -8.06
CA THR A 177 -3.94 -22.23 -9.46
C THR A 177 -5.23 -22.08 -10.27
N ALA A 178 -6.33 -22.63 -9.77
CA ALA A 178 -7.63 -22.51 -10.42
C ALA A 178 -8.14 -21.06 -10.50
N ALA A 179 -7.90 -20.25 -9.45
CA ALA A 179 -8.31 -18.84 -9.43
C ALA A 179 -7.52 -17.99 -10.45
N PHE A 180 -6.19 -18.19 -10.57
CA PHE A 180 -5.35 -17.50 -11.53
C PHE A 180 -5.69 -17.88 -12.98
N GLU A 181 -5.91 -19.17 -13.26
CA GLU A 181 -6.37 -19.64 -14.58
C GLU A 181 -7.72 -19.00 -14.95
N LYS A 182 -8.70 -19.03 -14.04
CA LYS A 182 -9.99 -18.40 -14.23
C LYS A 182 -9.90 -16.89 -14.46
N ALA A 183 -8.98 -16.22 -13.78
CA ALA A 183 -8.71 -14.78 -13.95
C ALA A 183 -7.96 -14.46 -15.24
N GLY A 184 -7.58 -15.44 -16.06
CA GLY A 184 -6.84 -15.23 -17.31
C GLY A 184 -5.37 -14.83 -17.10
N SER A 185 -4.81 -15.15 -15.95
CA SER A 185 -3.42 -14.83 -15.62
C SER A 185 -2.44 -15.89 -16.12
N THR A 186 -1.27 -15.48 -16.59
CA THR A 186 -0.15 -16.34 -16.99
C THR A 186 0.91 -16.49 -15.90
N VAL A 187 0.71 -15.87 -14.75
CA VAL A 187 1.63 -15.91 -13.62
C VAL A 187 1.77 -17.33 -13.08
N SER A 188 3.00 -17.78 -12.88
CA SER A 188 3.30 -19.08 -12.26
C SER A 188 2.90 -19.10 -10.80
N VAL A 189 2.11 -20.10 -10.37
CA VAL A 189 1.71 -20.27 -8.96
C VAL A 189 2.58 -21.34 -8.33
N GLN A 190 3.23 -21.03 -7.20
CA GLN A 190 4.17 -21.91 -6.52
C GLN A 190 3.89 -21.95 -5.00
N PRO A 191 4.18 -23.09 -4.32
CA PRO A 191 4.04 -23.18 -2.87
C PRO A 191 5.09 -22.30 -2.17
N SER A 192 4.70 -21.67 -1.08
CA SER A 192 5.55 -20.77 -0.29
C SER A 192 6.39 -21.50 0.78
N GLY A 193 6.14 -22.80 1.01
CA GLY A 193 6.70 -23.56 2.13
C GLY A 193 5.99 -23.30 3.47
N LYS A 194 4.79 -22.72 3.44
CA LYS A 194 3.97 -22.39 4.61
C LYS A 194 2.49 -22.69 4.33
N ASN A 195 1.71 -22.98 5.38
CA ASN A 195 0.26 -23.09 5.28
C ASN A 195 -0.40 -21.72 5.45
N ALA A 196 -1.68 -21.61 5.03
CA ALA A 196 -2.48 -20.40 5.20
C ALA A 196 -2.60 -20.02 6.68
N ARG A 197 -2.58 -18.72 6.97
CA ARG A 197 -2.80 -18.15 8.30
C ARG A 197 -4.27 -17.84 8.54
#